data_b88be15c10c2e933a9d801d888e31568
#
_entry.id   b88be15c10c2e933a9d801d888e31568
#
_cell.length_a   1.000
_cell.length_b   1.000
_cell.length_c   1.000
_cell.angle_alpha   90.00
_cell.angle_beta   90.00
_cell.angle_gamma   90.00
#
_symmetry.space_group_name_H-M   'P 1'
#
loop_
_entity.id
_entity.type
_entity.pdbx_description
1 polymer ?
#
loop_
_entity_poly.entity_id
_entity_poly.type
_entity_poly.pdbx_seq_one_letter_code
_entity_poly.pdbx_strand_id
1 'polypeptide(L)'
;MGLAAFNSNKIKINVIMPGNVTSQINYNVAIYDAGKITFTTNLNIELMQHLEAENFEVSKNDPNYTTIDGNIYTKNGRTLVRVPALKKNVRIADGCENICTSAFRYTTIDRKNWEAQLNKNIDKLFIPKTVKTIDENSYITYGNEIKIDEKERNIVEKRAVAINNIEIENKNFDVEILSKLLDQVTCNKGEVLKQLVTK
;
A
#
# COMPACT_ATOMS: atom_id res chain seq x y z
N MET A 1 11.80 2.31 20.25
CA MET A 1 12.65 2.73 19.11
C MET A 1 12.18 4.09 18.65
N GLY A 2 13.10 5.03 18.46
CA GLY A 2 12.72 6.40 18.06
C GLY A 2 12.21 6.47 16.61
N LEU A 3 11.42 7.48 16.34
CA LEU A 3 11.01 7.87 14.98
C LEU A 3 12.26 7.99 14.09
N ALA A 4 12.31 7.28 12.97
CA ALA A 4 13.41 7.28 12.01
C ALA A 4 14.67 6.48 12.39
N ALA A 5 14.52 5.36 13.10
CA ALA A 5 15.67 4.48 13.36
C ALA A 5 16.35 3.93 12.09
N PHE A 6 15.64 3.98 10.94
CA PHE A 6 16.09 3.42 9.66
C PHE A 6 15.75 4.34 8.50
N ASN A 7 16.32 5.53 8.46
CA ASN A 7 16.25 6.39 7.27
C ASN A 7 17.63 6.42 6.60
N SER A 8 17.80 5.62 5.57
CA SER A 8 19.03 5.58 4.76
C SER A 8 18.71 5.84 3.31
N ASN A 9 19.02 7.03 2.84
CA ASN A 9 18.85 7.41 1.42
C ASN A 9 19.78 6.66 0.44
N LYS A 10 20.64 5.76 0.93
CA LYS A 10 21.67 5.12 0.09
C LYS A 10 21.64 3.60 0.07
N ILE A 11 21.12 2.94 1.10
CA ILE A 11 21.08 1.47 1.19
C ILE A 11 19.72 1.06 1.71
N LYS A 12 18.95 0.36 0.89
CA LYS A 12 17.68 -0.23 1.31
C LYS A 12 17.95 -1.43 2.19
N ILE A 13 17.49 -1.37 3.41
CA ILE A 13 17.66 -2.44 4.39
C ILE A 13 16.47 -3.40 4.38
N ASN A 14 16.73 -4.66 4.66
CA ASN A 14 15.70 -5.63 4.96
C ASN A 14 15.48 -5.66 6.48
N VAL A 15 14.21 -5.58 6.89
CA VAL A 15 13.81 -5.57 8.29
C VAL A 15 13.08 -6.86 8.62
N ILE A 16 13.45 -7.50 9.71
CA ILE A 16 12.73 -8.66 10.26
C ILE A 16 12.14 -8.23 11.60
N MET A 17 10.83 -8.39 11.76
CA MET A 17 10.13 -7.94 12.97
C MET A 17 8.94 -8.84 13.30
N PRO A 18 8.48 -8.85 14.57
CA PRO A 18 7.19 -9.45 14.91
C PRO A 18 6.04 -8.71 14.22
N GLY A 19 5.04 -9.45 13.73
CA GLY A 19 3.85 -8.87 13.10
C GLY A 19 2.77 -8.43 14.10
N ASN A 20 2.84 -8.91 15.34
CA ASN A 20 1.82 -8.69 16.38
C ASN A 20 2.12 -7.50 17.30
N VAL A 21 3.00 -6.61 16.90
CA VAL A 21 3.24 -5.36 17.64
C VAL A 21 1.96 -4.53 17.62
N THR A 22 1.45 -4.18 18.79
CA THR A 22 0.25 -3.32 18.89
C THR A 22 0.66 -1.86 18.85
N SER A 23 -0.09 -1.04 18.14
CA SER A 23 0.13 0.40 17.99
C SER A 23 -0.11 1.22 19.27
N GLN A 24 -0.46 0.58 20.39
CA GLN A 24 -0.63 1.24 21.69
C GLN A 24 0.66 1.88 22.23
N ILE A 25 1.79 1.60 21.61
CA ILE A 25 3.04 2.28 21.93
C ILE A 25 3.17 3.46 20.98
N ASN A 26 2.44 4.54 21.27
CA ASN A 26 2.72 5.92 20.83
C ASN A 26 3.69 6.03 19.64
N TYR A 27 3.22 5.94 18.38
CA TYR A 27 3.95 6.30 17.16
C TYR A 27 5.39 5.73 17.00
N ASN A 28 5.77 4.69 17.74
CA ASN A 28 7.16 4.30 17.89
C ASN A 28 7.64 3.23 16.91
N VAL A 29 6.78 2.71 16.04
CA VAL A 29 7.18 1.77 15.00
C VAL A 29 6.84 2.37 13.64
N ALA A 30 7.73 3.20 13.14
CA ALA A 30 7.65 3.69 11.77
C ALA A 30 8.92 3.28 11.04
N ILE A 31 8.76 2.60 9.92
CA ILE A 31 9.84 2.20 9.03
C ILE A 31 9.54 2.79 7.66
N TYR A 32 10.46 3.60 7.18
CA TYR A 32 10.38 4.21 5.87
C TYR A 32 11.58 3.74 5.04
N ASP A 33 11.36 3.59 3.73
CA ASP A 33 12.41 3.24 2.75
C ASP A 33 13.07 1.88 2.95
N ALA A 34 12.32 0.87 3.40
CA ALA A 34 12.83 -0.49 3.45
C ALA A 34 12.80 -1.18 2.08
N GLY A 35 13.78 -2.04 1.81
CA GLY A 35 13.73 -2.95 0.68
C GLY A 35 12.67 -4.02 0.89
N LYS A 36 12.73 -4.71 2.04
CA LYS A 36 11.75 -5.72 2.44
C LYS A 36 11.48 -5.66 3.94
N ILE A 37 10.21 -5.85 4.33
CA ILE A 37 9.83 -6.09 5.73
C ILE A 37 9.24 -7.48 5.84
N THR A 38 9.86 -8.32 6.68
CA THR A 38 9.43 -9.70 6.96
C THR A 38 8.82 -9.77 8.36
N PHE A 39 7.60 -10.27 8.46
CA PHE A 39 6.89 -10.48 9.72
C PHE A 39 7.04 -11.94 10.17
N THR A 40 7.56 -12.15 11.38
CA THR A 40 7.85 -13.49 11.93
C THR A 40 6.67 -14.11 12.67
N THR A 41 5.70 -13.30 13.05
CA THR A 41 4.46 -13.73 13.74
C THR A 41 3.23 -13.25 12.98
N ASN A 42 2.03 -13.56 13.48
CA ASN A 42 0.78 -13.10 12.90
C ASN A 42 0.76 -11.58 12.75
N LEU A 43 0.33 -11.10 11.59
CA LEU A 43 0.35 -9.70 11.25
C LEU A 43 -0.85 -8.96 11.84
N ASN A 44 -0.58 -7.95 12.65
CA ASN A 44 -1.53 -6.90 12.90
C ASN A 44 -1.51 -5.92 11.70
N ILE A 45 -2.53 -5.98 10.89
CA ILE A 45 -2.58 -5.22 9.62
C ILE A 45 -2.54 -3.70 9.83
N GLU A 46 -2.95 -3.21 10.99
CA GLU A 46 -2.90 -1.78 11.32
C GLU A 46 -1.45 -1.21 11.36
N LEU A 47 -0.45 -2.07 11.50
CA LEU A 47 0.96 -1.65 11.37
C LEU A 47 1.26 -1.06 10.00
N MET A 48 0.52 -1.46 8.97
CA MET A 48 0.74 -1.00 7.59
C MET A 48 0.55 0.50 7.41
N GLN A 49 -0.06 1.19 8.38
CA GLN A 49 -0.16 2.65 8.37
C GLN A 49 1.21 3.33 8.46
N HIS A 50 2.19 2.68 9.10
CA HIS A 50 3.48 3.27 9.46
C HIS A 50 4.66 2.56 8.80
N LEU A 51 4.41 1.60 7.91
CA LEU A 51 5.44 0.79 7.29
C LEU A 51 5.46 1.00 5.78
N GLU A 52 6.64 1.36 5.26
CA GLU A 52 6.87 1.54 3.83
C GLU A 52 8.06 0.70 3.38
N ALA A 53 7.82 -0.08 2.35
CA ALA A 53 8.81 -0.98 1.79
C ALA A 53 8.58 -1.14 0.27
N GLU A 54 9.52 -1.76 -0.41
CA GLU A 54 9.32 -2.28 -1.76
C GLU A 54 8.59 -3.62 -1.75
N ASN A 55 8.78 -4.40 -0.69
CA ASN A 55 8.16 -5.71 -0.55
C ASN A 55 7.80 -6.00 0.92
N PHE A 56 6.70 -6.71 1.12
CA PHE A 56 6.34 -7.31 2.40
C PHE A 56 6.43 -8.82 2.31
N GLU A 57 6.68 -9.46 3.44
CA GLU A 57 6.62 -10.91 3.60
C GLU A 57 5.93 -11.24 4.93
N VAL A 58 4.78 -11.89 4.85
CA VAL A 58 3.99 -12.31 6.00
C VAL A 58 4.35 -13.74 6.37
N SER A 59 4.36 -14.08 7.66
CA SER A 59 4.60 -15.44 8.14
C SER A 59 3.70 -16.46 7.41
N LYS A 60 4.25 -17.57 6.99
CA LYS A 60 3.47 -18.68 6.37
C LYS A 60 2.37 -19.21 7.29
N ASN A 61 2.56 -19.08 8.61
CA ASN A 61 1.60 -19.52 9.64
C ASN A 61 0.58 -18.42 10.01
N ASP A 62 0.61 -17.25 9.37
CA ASP A 62 -0.40 -16.22 9.61
C ASP A 62 -1.79 -16.77 9.21
N PRO A 63 -2.80 -16.70 10.09
CA PRO A 63 -4.11 -17.24 9.79
C PRO A 63 -4.94 -16.37 8.84
N ASN A 64 -4.65 -15.09 8.75
CA ASN A 64 -5.49 -14.08 8.08
C ASN A 64 -4.91 -13.59 6.76
N TYR A 65 -3.57 -13.56 6.65
CA TYR A 65 -2.88 -12.93 5.53
C TYR A 65 -1.86 -13.84 4.88
N THR A 66 -1.55 -13.52 3.64
CA THR A 66 -0.46 -14.13 2.87
C THR A 66 0.19 -13.06 2.00
N THR A 67 1.37 -13.38 1.49
CA THR A 67 2.10 -12.51 0.58
C THR A 67 2.27 -13.20 -0.76
N ILE A 68 1.93 -12.49 -1.84
CA ILE A 68 2.18 -12.93 -3.21
C ILE A 68 2.89 -11.76 -3.91
N ASP A 69 4.06 -12.03 -4.45
CA ASP A 69 4.89 -11.01 -5.08
C ASP A 69 5.04 -9.75 -4.24
N GLY A 70 5.30 -9.90 -2.93
CA GLY A 70 5.53 -8.79 -2.00
C GLY A 70 4.30 -7.98 -1.63
N ASN A 71 3.14 -8.22 -2.22
CA ASN A 71 1.87 -7.59 -1.86
C ASN A 71 1.15 -8.44 -0.82
N ILE A 72 0.40 -7.81 0.09
CA ILE A 72 -0.37 -8.50 1.12
C ILE A 72 -1.80 -8.77 0.62
N TYR A 73 -2.22 -10.02 0.77
CA TYR A 73 -3.56 -10.50 0.47
C TYR A 73 -4.20 -11.12 1.69
N THR A 74 -5.53 -11.29 1.68
CA THR A 74 -6.20 -12.24 2.58
C THR A 74 -5.61 -13.62 2.42
N LYS A 75 -5.71 -14.47 3.44
CA LYS A 75 -5.07 -15.81 3.48
C LYS A 75 -5.38 -16.68 2.28
N ASN A 76 -6.59 -16.59 1.75
CA ASN A 76 -7.04 -17.33 0.56
C ASN A 76 -6.55 -16.71 -0.77
N GLY A 77 -5.82 -15.59 -0.74
CA GLY A 77 -5.31 -14.89 -1.92
C GLY A 77 -6.35 -14.12 -2.73
N ARG A 78 -7.61 -14.09 -2.32
CA ARG A 78 -8.71 -13.53 -3.13
C ARG A 78 -8.87 -12.02 -3.03
N THR A 79 -8.40 -11.40 -1.95
CA THR A 79 -8.51 -9.95 -1.78
C THR A 79 -7.11 -9.34 -1.61
N LEU A 80 -6.78 -8.39 -2.46
CA LEU A 80 -5.59 -7.55 -2.31
C LEU A 80 -5.82 -6.54 -1.18
N VAL A 81 -5.04 -6.65 -0.11
CA VAL A 81 -5.18 -5.81 1.09
C VAL A 81 -4.21 -4.64 1.09
N ARG A 82 -2.95 -4.86 0.67
CA ARG A 82 -1.93 -3.83 0.68
C ARG A 82 -0.89 -4.01 -0.43
N VAL A 83 -0.65 -2.95 -1.16
CA VAL A 83 0.50 -2.81 -2.07
C VAL A 83 1.59 -2.02 -1.36
N PRO A 84 2.87 -2.48 -1.38
CA PRO A 84 3.97 -1.70 -0.83
C PRO A 84 4.10 -0.35 -1.52
N ALA A 85 4.19 0.74 -0.74
CA ALA A 85 4.19 2.10 -1.27
C ALA A 85 5.40 2.44 -2.16
N LEU A 86 6.49 1.68 -2.04
CA LEU A 86 7.74 1.89 -2.78
C LEU A 86 7.90 0.94 -3.97
N LYS A 87 6.96 0.01 -4.17
CA LYS A 87 7.01 -0.95 -5.28
C LYS A 87 6.73 -0.26 -6.60
N LYS A 88 7.62 -0.43 -7.58
CA LYS A 88 7.51 0.24 -8.88
C LYS A 88 6.64 -0.50 -9.88
N ASN A 89 6.78 -1.83 -9.94
CA ASN A 89 6.00 -2.67 -10.82
C ASN A 89 5.12 -3.59 -9.99
N VAL A 90 3.82 -3.45 -10.13
CA VAL A 90 2.83 -4.20 -9.39
C VAL A 90 2.05 -5.08 -10.34
N ARG A 91 2.10 -6.38 -10.10
CA ARG A 91 1.20 -7.36 -10.69
C ARG A 91 0.27 -7.86 -9.60
N ILE A 92 -1.03 -7.67 -9.80
CA ILE A 92 -2.03 -8.30 -8.93
C ILE A 92 -2.05 -9.79 -9.26
N ALA A 93 -2.08 -10.62 -8.23
CA ALA A 93 -2.00 -12.08 -8.40
C ALA A 93 -3.19 -12.64 -9.19
N ASP A 94 -2.91 -13.61 -10.05
CA ASP A 94 -3.95 -14.40 -10.70
C ASP A 94 -4.79 -15.12 -9.63
N GLY A 95 -6.12 -15.08 -9.75
CA GLY A 95 -7.05 -15.57 -8.74
C GLY A 95 -7.47 -14.53 -7.68
N CYS A 96 -6.85 -13.35 -7.66
CA CYS A 96 -7.38 -12.22 -6.90
C CYS A 96 -8.69 -11.77 -7.50
N GLU A 97 -9.74 -11.66 -6.68
CA GLU A 97 -11.09 -11.29 -7.11
C GLU A 97 -11.46 -9.87 -6.69
N ASN A 98 -10.85 -9.40 -5.59
CA ASN A 98 -11.22 -8.12 -4.99
C ASN A 98 -9.99 -7.27 -4.69
N ILE A 99 -10.14 -5.95 -4.76
CA ILE A 99 -9.14 -4.98 -4.31
C ILE A 99 -9.74 -4.17 -3.17
N CYS A 100 -9.09 -4.17 -2.02
CA CYS A 100 -9.52 -3.41 -0.86
C CYS A 100 -9.39 -1.90 -1.12
N THR A 101 -10.32 -1.08 -0.62
CA THR A 101 -10.33 0.38 -0.81
C THR A 101 -9.10 1.09 -0.29
N SER A 102 -8.34 0.48 0.59
CA SER A 102 -7.12 1.06 1.16
C SER A 102 -5.83 0.47 0.60
N ALA A 103 -5.92 -0.46 -0.39
CA ALA A 103 -4.76 -1.21 -0.87
C ALA A 103 -3.60 -0.34 -1.38
N PHE A 104 -3.90 0.81 -1.98
CA PHE A 104 -2.93 1.74 -2.55
C PHE A 104 -2.71 3.00 -1.69
N ARG A 105 -3.24 3.04 -0.49
CA ARG A 105 -3.09 4.19 0.40
C ARG A 105 -1.87 4.03 1.29
N TYR A 106 -1.30 5.14 1.70
CA TYR A 106 -0.21 5.21 2.68
C TYR A 106 -0.37 6.46 3.53
N THR A 107 0.29 6.46 4.68
CA THR A 107 0.38 7.63 5.54
C THR A 107 1.77 8.22 5.43
N THR A 108 1.89 9.52 5.28
CA THR A 108 3.15 10.22 5.37
C THR A 108 3.15 11.14 6.58
N ILE A 109 4.27 11.22 7.26
CA ILE A 109 4.49 12.21 8.31
C ILE A 109 5.32 13.32 7.67
N ASP A 110 4.69 14.46 7.41
CA ASP A 110 5.38 15.65 6.93
C ASP A 110 6.07 16.32 8.11
N ARG A 111 7.38 16.19 8.15
CA ARG A 111 8.23 17.01 9.02
C ARG A 111 8.90 18.05 8.15
N LYS A 112 8.72 19.30 8.46
CA LYS A 112 9.10 20.50 7.71
C LYS A 112 10.53 20.55 7.13
N ASN A 113 11.39 19.57 7.37
CA ASN A 113 12.74 19.43 6.82
C ASN A 113 13.13 17.97 6.52
N TRP A 114 12.19 17.03 6.51
CA TRP A 114 12.42 15.62 6.25
C TRP A 114 11.49 15.13 5.15
N GLU A 115 11.44 15.87 4.09
CA GLU A 115 10.99 15.34 2.83
C GLU A 115 12.01 14.28 2.37
N ALA A 116 11.96 13.10 2.93
CA ALA A 116 12.27 11.97 2.11
C ALA A 116 11.21 11.99 1.01
N GLN A 117 11.52 12.62 -0.10
CA GLN A 117 10.73 12.54 -1.33
C GLN A 117 10.89 11.12 -1.86
N LEU A 118 10.31 10.18 -1.11
CA LEU A 118 10.17 8.82 -1.58
C LEU A 118 9.22 8.89 -2.76
N ASN A 119 9.76 8.59 -3.91
CA ASN A 119 9.01 8.56 -5.16
C ASN A 119 8.01 7.39 -5.08
N LYS A 120 6.84 7.67 -4.50
CA LYS A 120 5.76 6.70 -4.27
C LYS A 120 4.91 6.54 -5.52
N ASN A 121 5.55 6.28 -6.65
CA ASN A 121 4.85 5.96 -7.87
C ASN A 121 4.99 4.49 -8.20
N ILE A 122 3.90 3.93 -8.67
CA ILE A 122 3.87 2.67 -9.41
C ILE A 122 4.05 3.02 -10.87
N ASP A 123 5.10 2.51 -11.49
CA ASP A 123 5.35 2.76 -12.90
C ASP A 123 4.40 1.93 -13.76
N LYS A 124 4.10 0.71 -13.34
CA LYS A 124 3.15 -0.18 -14.00
C LYS A 124 2.32 -0.98 -13.01
N LEU A 125 0.99 -0.93 -13.16
CA LEU A 125 0.03 -1.78 -12.47
C LEU A 125 -0.63 -2.72 -13.49
N PHE A 126 -0.51 -4.03 -13.26
CA PHE A 126 -1.23 -5.05 -14.02
C PHE A 126 -2.41 -5.59 -13.21
N ILE A 127 -3.62 -5.57 -13.81
CA ILE A 127 -4.86 -6.07 -13.23
C ILE A 127 -5.30 -7.31 -14.02
N PRO A 128 -5.31 -8.51 -13.41
CA PRO A 128 -5.72 -9.74 -14.07
C PRO A 128 -7.24 -9.78 -14.27
N LYS A 129 -7.68 -10.62 -15.21
CA LYS A 129 -9.10 -10.81 -15.53
C LYS A 129 -9.95 -11.37 -14.37
N THR A 130 -9.31 -11.89 -13.33
CA THR A 130 -10.00 -12.46 -12.16
C THR A 130 -10.52 -11.39 -11.21
N VAL A 131 -10.03 -10.14 -11.27
CA VAL A 131 -10.53 -9.03 -10.46
C VAL A 131 -11.93 -8.66 -10.91
N LYS A 132 -12.87 -8.64 -9.96
CA LYS A 132 -14.30 -8.43 -10.20
C LYS A 132 -14.87 -7.25 -9.43
N THR A 133 -14.31 -6.94 -8.25
CA THR A 133 -14.89 -5.91 -7.38
C THR A 133 -13.81 -5.12 -6.64
N ILE A 134 -14.23 -3.95 -6.15
CA ILE A 134 -13.54 -3.21 -5.12
C ILE A 134 -14.23 -3.54 -3.80
N ASP A 135 -13.50 -4.15 -2.87
CA ASP A 135 -14.01 -4.47 -1.55
C ASP A 135 -14.07 -3.19 -0.70
N GLU A 136 -15.27 -2.81 -0.28
CA GLU A 136 -15.49 -1.61 0.53
C GLU A 136 -14.97 -1.75 1.97
N ASN A 137 -14.64 -2.97 2.40
CA ASN A 137 -14.01 -3.18 3.70
C ASN A 137 -12.63 -2.53 3.73
N SER A 138 -12.41 -1.70 4.71
CA SER A 138 -11.08 -1.16 5.00
C SER A 138 -10.39 -2.07 6.02
N TYR A 139 -9.41 -2.83 5.57
CA TYR A 139 -8.60 -3.66 6.46
C TYR A 139 -7.63 -2.83 7.30
N ILE A 140 -7.32 -1.63 6.82
CA ILE A 140 -6.41 -0.70 7.50
C ILE A 140 -7.18 0.59 7.76
N THR A 141 -7.36 0.93 9.03
CA THR A 141 -8.00 2.17 9.44
C THR A 141 -6.97 3.29 9.41
N TYR A 142 -6.89 4.01 8.31
CA TYR A 142 -6.11 5.23 8.30
C TYR A 142 -6.81 6.28 9.16
N GLY A 143 -6.18 6.70 10.25
CA GLY A 143 -6.70 7.71 11.16
C GLY A 143 -7.17 8.96 10.40
N ASN A 144 -8.13 9.69 10.96
CA ASN A 144 -8.49 10.99 10.42
C ASN A 144 -7.26 11.90 10.43
N GLU A 145 -7.18 12.83 9.49
CA GLU A 145 -6.12 13.84 9.44
C GLU A 145 -5.98 14.47 10.82
N ILE A 146 -4.90 14.15 11.52
CA ILE A 146 -4.55 14.88 12.72
C ILE A 146 -3.84 16.12 12.23
N LYS A 147 -4.58 17.21 12.07
CA LYS A 147 -3.98 18.54 11.95
C LYS A 147 -3.47 18.91 13.33
N ILE A 148 -2.21 18.63 13.58
CA ILE A 148 -1.53 19.12 14.77
C ILE A 148 -1.16 20.59 14.49
N ASP A 149 -1.42 21.44 15.48
CA ASP A 149 -1.15 22.87 15.51
C ASP A 149 0.15 23.24 14.77
N GLU A 150 0.15 24.34 14.05
CA GLU A 150 1.26 24.87 13.23
C GLU A 150 2.60 24.97 13.96
N LYS A 151 2.60 24.90 15.29
CA LYS A 151 3.80 24.90 16.12
C LYS A 151 4.43 23.53 16.35
N GLU A 152 3.70 22.42 16.27
CA GLU A 152 4.18 21.08 16.55
C GLU A 152 4.37 20.16 15.32
N ARG A 153 4.27 20.65 14.13
CA ARG A 153 4.89 20.17 12.88
C ARG A 153 4.84 18.69 12.50
N ASN A 154 3.88 17.94 12.94
CA ASN A 154 3.66 16.57 12.45
C ASN A 154 2.30 16.50 11.75
N ILE A 155 2.27 16.67 10.44
CA ILE A 155 1.06 16.47 9.65
C ILE A 155 1.06 15.02 9.19
N VAL A 156 0.07 14.25 9.64
CA VAL A 156 -0.18 12.91 9.10
C VAL A 156 -1.20 13.05 7.99
N GLU A 157 -0.77 12.85 6.75
CA GLU A 157 -1.66 12.90 5.59
C GLU A 157 -1.90 11.51 5.02
N LYS A 158 -3.16 11.24 4.70
CA LYS A 158 -3.50 10.12 3.82
C LYS A 158 -3.15 10.50 2.40
N ARG A 159 -2.32 9.70 1.77
CA ARG A 159 -1.97 9.90 0.36
C ARG A 159 -2.31 8.66 -0.46
N ALA A 160 -2.60 8.89 -1.71
CA ALA A 160 -2.76 7.85 -2.71
C ALA A 160 -1.45 7.69 -3.47
N VAL A 161 -1.06 6.45 -3.76
CA VAL A 161 0.09 6.17 -4.62
C VAL A 161 -0.23 6.66 -6.03
N ALA A 162 0.72 7.34 -6.67
CA ALA A 162 0.59 7.70 -8.07
C ALA A 162 0.83 6.47 -8.96
N ILE A 163 0.01 6.30 -10.00
CA ILE A 163 0.15 5.20 -10.96
C ILE A 163 0.32 5.78 -12.36
N ASN A 164 1.44 5.47 -13.01
CA ASN A 164 1.76 5.99 -14.33
C ASN A 164 1.05 5.21 -15.44
N ASN A 165 1.07 3.87 -15.37
CA ASN A 165 0.46 3.00 -16.37
C ASN A 165 -0.38 1.92 -15.71
N ILE A 166 -1.58 1.70 -16.23
CA ILE A 166 -2.47 0.61 -15.83
C ILE A 166 -2.73 -0.29 -17.03
N GLU A 167 -2.44 -1.56 -16.87
CA GLU A 167 -2.72 -2.61 -17.85
C GLU A 167 -3.78 -3.55 -17.30
N ILE A 168 -4.89 -3.70 -18.01
CA ILE A 168 -6.03 -4.53 -17.62
C ILE A 168 -6.16 -5.68 -18.61
N GLU A 169 -6.06 -6.92 -18.10
CA GLU A 169 -6.16 -8.11 -18.92
C GLU A 169 -7.58 -8.32 -19.48
N ASN A 170 -8.59 -8.00 -18.69
CA ASN A 170 -9.99 -8.16 -19.10
C ASN A 170 -10.47 -6.96 -19.94
N LYS A 171 -10.67 -7.17 -21.24
CA LYS A 171 -11.18 -6.13 -22.13
C LYS A 171 -12.62 -5.67 -21.81
N ASN A 172 -13.36 -6.51 -21.11
CA ASN A 172 -14.73 -6.22 -20.65
C ASN A 172 -14.73 -5.85 -19.15
N PHE A 173 -13.63 -5.29 -18.65
CA PHE A 173 -13.55 -4.86 -17.27
C PHE A 173 -14.61 -3.80 -16.99
N ASP A 174 -15.34 -3.95 -15.88
CA ASP A 174 -16.41 -3.04 -15.52
C ASP A 174 -15.85 -1.62 -15.29
N VAL A 175 -16.36 -0.67 -16.04
CA VAL A 175 -15.93 0.74 -15.97
C VAL A 175 -16.22 1.34 -14.60
N GLU A 176 -17.29 0.90 -13.92
CA GLU A 176 -17.60 1.36 -12.57
C GLU A 176 -16.56 0.88 -11.56
N ILE A 177 -16.15 -0.39 -11.64
CA ILE A 177 -15.08 -0.95 -10.81
C ILE A 177 -13.78 -0.20 -11.06
N LEU A 178 -13.44 0.04 -12.32
CA LEU A 178 -12.26 0.81 -12.67
C LEU A 178 -12.33 2.24 -12.12
N SER A 179 -13.46 2.90 -12.25
CA SER A 179 -13.64 4.25 -11.71
C SER A 179 -13.39 4.28 -10.21
N LYS A 180 -13.97 3.33 -9.46
CA LYS A 180 -13.75 3.19 -8.01
C LYS A 180 -12.27 2.95 -7.67
N LEU A 181 -11.55 2.15 -8.47
CA LEU A 181 -10.10 1.96 -8.30
C LEU A 181 -9.33 3.25 -8.56
N LEU A 182 -9.66 3.96 -9.64
CA LEU A 182 -9.00 5.21 -10.03
C LEU A 182 -9.23 6.33 -9.02
N ASP A 183 -10.32 6.25 -8.23
CA ASP A 183 -10.59 7.18 -7.12
C ASP A 183 -9.68 6.96 -5.91
N GLN A 184 -9.04 5.80 -5.82
CA GLN A 184 -8.11 5.45 -4.74
C GLN A 184 -6.66 5.83 -5.04
N VAL A 185 -6.35 6.19 -6.27
CA VAL A 185 -4.98 6.43 -6.75
C VAL A 185 -4.89 7.77 -7.46
N THR A 186 -3.68 8.31 -7.53
CA THR A 186 -3.41 9.51 -8.33
C THR A 186 -2.96 9.07 -9.72
N CYS A 187 -3.78 9.30 -10.73
CA CYS A 187 -3.48 8.97 -12.13
C CYS A 187 -4.21 9.89 -13.09
N ASN A 188 -3.82 9.85 -14.37
CA ASN A 188 -4.58 10.52 -15.43
C ASN A 188 -5.79 9.66 -15.83
N LYS A 189 -6.91 9.82 -15.10
CA LYS A 189 -8.15 9.06 -15.33
C LYS A 189 -8.62 9.10 -16.78
N GLY A 190 -8.52 10.25 -17.43
CA GLY A 190 -8.99 10.43 -18.81
C GLY A 190 -8.22 9.58 -19.81
N GLU A 191 -6.91 9.43 -19.65
CA GLU A 191 -6.09 8.58 -20.51
C GLU A 191 -6.34 7.10 -20.26
N VAL A 192 -6.46 6.68 -19.02
CA VAL A 192 -6.73 5.28 -18.67
C VAL A 192 -8.08 4.84 -19.22
N LEU A 193 -9.12 5.65 -19.07
CA LEU A 193 -10.45 5.35 -19.61
C LEU A 193 -10.47 5.32 -21.14
N LYS A 194 -9.74 6.22 -21.82
CA LYS A 194 -9.63 6.21 -23.28
C LYS A 194 -8.99 4.93 -23.82
N GLN A 195 -7.96 4.41 -23.15
CA GLN A 195 -7.30 3.17 -23.55
C GLN A 195 -8.21 1.94 -23.50
N LEU A 196 -9.26 1.95 -22.69
CA LEU A 196 -10.25 0.87 -22.60
C LEU A 196 -11.32 0.95 -23.69
N VAL A 197 -11.68 2.16 -24.11
CA VAL A 197 -12.73 2.39 -25.11
C VAL A 197 -12.22 2.22 -26.54
N THR A 198 -10.91 2.40 -26.77
CA THR A 198 -10.29 2.37 -28.11
C THR A 198 -9.70 1.02 -28.52
N LYS A 199 -9.91 -0.03 -27.74
CA LYS A 199 -9.53 -1.43 -28.06
C LYS A 199 -10.75 -2.32 -28.23
#